data_614eb081711f1901e04231e71911d8ec
#
_entry.id   614eb081711f1901e04231e71911d8ec
#
_cell.length_a   1.000
_cell.length_b   1.000
_cell.length_c   1.000
_cell.angle_alpha   90.00
_cell.angle_beta   90.00
_cell.angle_gamma   90.00
#
_symmetry.space_group_name_H-M   'P 1'
#
loop_
_entity.id
_entity.type
_entity.pdbx_description
1 polymer ?
#
loop_
_entity_poly.entity_id
_entity_poly.type
_entity_poly.pdbx_seq_one_letter_code
_entity_poly.pdbx_strand_id
1 'polypeptide(L)'
;KVAVVERGAIVAMAPGVAKVLATVDGKMATLHVIVGKNQVPPISLRNEVIPVLSRQGCSSGACHGSPKGKGGFRLSLRGFDLSVDETTLRGEFFARRVSVLDPDSSLLLRKPLMHVPHAGGQRLHSDSVSHHVLRNWIVQGRQTDSAVAPRCVSLQIYPPSGRQLTRQAPNQQFV
;
A
#
# COMPACT_ATOMS: atom_id res chain seq x y z
N LYS A 1 22.03 14.04 6.43
CA LYS A 1 21.47 12.67 6.38
C LYS A 1 20.80 12.46 5.04
N VAL A 2 21.06 11.34 4.37
CA VAL A 2 20.42 10.96 3.10
C VAL A 2 19.05 10.31 3.37
N ALA A 3 18.99 9.46 4.39
CA ALA A 3 17.76 8.79 4.81
C ALA A 3 17.76 8.58 6.33
N VAL A 4 16.57 8.39 6.88
CA VAL A 4 16.35 7.99 8.29
C VAL A 4 15.44 6.77 8.33
N VAL A 5 15.51 6.00 9.43
CA VAL A 5 14.57 4.91 9.67
C VAL A 5 13.62 5.36 10.77
N GLU A 6 12.33 5.39 10.46
CA GLU A 6 11.28 5.78 11.38
C GLU A 6 10.13 4.78 11.32
N ARG A 7 9.73 4.24 12.47
CA ARG A 7 8.61 3.28 12.59
C ARG A 7 8.66 2.12 11.59
N GLY A 8 9.88 1.62 11.31
CA GLY A 8 10.08 0.50 10.37
C GLY A 8 10.05 0.90 8.88
N ALA A 9 9.95 2.19 8.57
CA ALA A 9 10.04 2.70 7.21
C ALA A 9 11.36 3.47 7.00
N ILE A 10 11.89 3.44 5.78
CA ILE A 10 13.03 4.26 5.36
C ILE A 10 12.47 5.53 4.73
N VAL A 11 12.78 6.68 5.33
CA VAL A 11 12.34 8.00 4.87
C VAL A 11 13.51 8.71 4.21
N ALA A 12 13.33 9.12 2.96
CA ALA A 12 14.31 9.91 2.21
C ALA A 12 14.36 11.34 2.75
N MET A 13 15.57 11.88 2.98
CA MET A 13 15.78 13.23 3.49
C MET A 13 16.51 14.13 2.49
N ALA A 14 17.47 13.59 1.77
CA ALA A 14 18.27 14.33 0.77
C ALA A 14 18.81 13.36 -0.28
N PRO A 15 19.06 13.84 -1.51
CA PRO A 15 19.70 13.02 -2.53
C PRO A 15 21.04 12.45 -2.10
N GLY A 16 21.34 11.23 -2.49
CA GLY A 16 22.61 10.57 -2.18
C GLY A 16 22.45 9.06 -1.96
N VAL A 17 23.48 8.46 -1.40
CA VAL A 17 23.54 7.04 -1.08
C VAL A 17 23.67 6.87 0.44
N ALA A 18 22.89 5.97 1.00
CA ALA A 18 22.96 5.59 2.41
C ALA A 18 23.00 4.06 2.55
N LYS A 19 23.58 3.59 3.65
CA LYS A 19 23.51 2.20 4.08
C LYS A 19 22.60 2.12 5.30
N VAL A 20 21.62 1.24 5.24
CA VAL A 20 20.77 0.88 6.37
C VAL A 20 21.19 -0.50 6.86
N LEU A 21 21.52 -0.58 8.13
CA LEU A 21 21.91 -1.84 8.77
C LEU A 21 20.74 -2.35 9.61
N ALA A 22 20.35 -3.57 9.39
CA ALA A 22 19.40 -4.29 10.23
C ALA A 22 20.16 -5.37 11.01
N THR A 23 19.97 -5.39 12.33
CA THR A 23 20.60 -6.40 13.20
C THR A 23 19.52 -7.10 14.01
N VAL A 24 19.47 -8.44 13.93
CA VAL A 24 18.55 -9.28 14.70
C VAL A 24 19.34 -10.51 15.18
N ASP A 25 19.34 -10.77 16.47
CA ASP A 25 20.03 -11.92 17.08
C ASP A 25 21.50 -12.06 16.64
N GLY A 26 22.22 -10.94 16.58
CA GLY A 26 23.62 -10.89 16.16
C GLY A 26 23.88 -11.08 14.65
N LYS A 27 22.83 -11.32 13.86
CA LYS A 27 22.90 -11.37 12.40
C LYS A 27 22.68 -9.98 11.81
N MET A 28 23.48 -9.62 10.83
CA MET A 28 23.39 -8.32 10.15
C MET A 28 22.96 -8.47 8.70
N ALA A 29 22.07 -7.58 8.27
CA ALA A 29 21.76 -7.36 6.86
C ALA A 29 22.01 -5.89 6.51
N THR A 30 22.52 -5.64 5.30
CA THR A 30 22.78 -4.30 4.80
C THR A 30 21.88 -4.02 3.60
N LEU A 31 21.16 -2.91 3.65
CA LEU A 31 20.41 -2.38 2.52
C LEU A 31 21.09 -1.11 2.02
N HIS A 32 21.38 -1.06 0.73
CA HIS A 32 21.86 0.15 0.06
C HIS A 32 20.66 0.95 -0.42
N VAL A 33 20.56 2.19 0.04
CA VAL A 33 19.48 3.12 -0.30
C VAL A 33 20.05 4.22 -1.18
N ILE A 34 19.47 4.40 -2.36
CA ILE A 34 19.82 5.48 -3.29
C ILE A 34 18.64 6.44 -3.33
N VAL A 35 18.86 7.68 -2.92
CA VAL A 35 17.87 8.76 -3.03
C VAL A 35 18.21 9.60 -4.24
N GLY A 36 17.32 9.62 -5.23
CA GLY A 36 17.47 10.40 -6.46
C GLY A 36 17.37 11.92 -6.22
N LYS A 37 17.95 12.71 -7.14
CA LYS A 37 17.95 14.18 -7.02
C LYS A 37 16.62 14.82 -7.41
N ASN A 38 15.86 14.22 -8.31
CA ASN A 38 14.68 14.86 -8.91
C ASN A 38 13.58 13.82 -9.16
N GLN A 39 12.39 14.15 -8.72
CA GLN A 39 11.10 13.48 -8.93
C GLN A 39 10.80 12.32 -7.99
N VAL A 40 9.76 12.54 -7.22
CA VAL A 40 9.02 11.43 -6.60
C VAL A 40 8.45 10.60 -7.75
N PRO A 41 8.82 9.33 -7.90
CA PRO A 41 8.26 8.50 -8.96
C PRO A 41 6.73 8.44 -8.81
N PRO A 42 5.99 8.31 -9.91
CA PRO A 42 4.54 8.19 -9.83
C PRO A 42 4.19 6.91 -9.06
N ILE A 43 3.27 7.04 -8.12
CA ILE A 43 2.73 5.90 -7.37
C ILE A 43 1.95 5.01 -8.33
N SER A 44 2.33 3.75 -8.41
CA SER A 44 1.69 2.77 -9.27
C SER A 44 0.36 2.31 -8.67
N LEU A 45 -0.70 2.38 -9.46
CA LEU A 45 -1.99 1.83 -9.06
C LEU A 45 -1.88 0.32 -8.81
N ARG A 46 -1.30 -0.42 -9.76
CA ARG A 46 -1.16 -1.89 -9.70
C ARG A 46 -0.22 -2.35 -8.59
N ASN A 47 0.97 -1.72 -8.50
CA ASN A 47 2.05 -2.26 -7.69
C ASN A 47 2.08 -1.69 -6.26
N GLU A 48 1.34 -0.60 -5.99
CA GLU A 48 1.36 0.06 -4.69
C GLU A 48 -0.05 0.28 -4.12
N VAL A 49 -0.97 0.91 -4.85
CA VAL A 49 -2.31 1.24 -4.34
C VAL A 49 -3.14 -0.04 -4.10
N ILE A 50 -3.24 -0.91 -5.10
CA ILE A 50 -4.02 -2.15 -4.99
C ILE A 50 -3.47 -3.09 -3.91
N PRO A 51 -2.15 -3.32 -3.80
CA PRO A 51 -1.58 -4.06 -2.68
C PRO A 51 -1.88 -3.46 -1.31
N VAL A 52 -1.84 -2.13 -1.17
CA VAL A 52 -2.23 -1.47 0.08
C VAL A 52 -3.70 -1.74 0.40
N LEU A 53 -4.62 -1.56 -0.53
CA LEU A 53 -6.05 -1.83 -0.32
C LEU A 53 -6.32 -3.30 0.05
N SER A 54 -5.60 -4.23 -0.57
CA SER A 54 -5.70 -5.66 -0.27
C SER A 54 -5.15 -5.99 1.12
N ARG A 55 -3.97 -5.48 1.45
CA ARG A 55 -3.31 -5.69 2.75
C ARG A 55 -4.13 -5.13 3.92
N GLN A 56 -4.77 -3.97 3.72
CA GLN A 56 -5.64 -3.36 4.72
C GLN A 56 -7.02 -4.03 4.79
N GLY A 57 -7.29 -5.05 3.96
CA GLY A 57 -8.53 -5.80 3.94
C GLY A 57 -9.70 -5.08 3.25
N CYS A 58 -9.44 -3.94 2.58
CA CYS A 58 -10.48 -3.16 1.91
C CYS A 58 -11.16 -3.97 0.79
N SER A 59 -10.37 -4.72 0.00
CA SER A 59 -10.85 -5.55 -1.10
C SER A 59 -11.22 -6.98 -0.71
N SER A 60 -11.38 -7.26 0.59
CA SER A 60 -11.88 -8.57 1.05
C SER A 60 -13.37 -8.75 0.74
N GLY A 61 -13.84 -10.01 0.64
CA GLY A 61 -15.24 -10.34 0.38
C GLY A 61 -16.21 -9.85 1.47
N ALA A 62 -15.75 -9.72 2.71
CA ALA A 62 -16.54 -9.14 3.80
C ALA A 62 -16.64 -7.61 3.76
N CYS A 63 -15.84 -6.97 2.93
CA CYS A 63 -15.78 -5.51 2.78
C CYS A 63 -16.16 -5.10 1.35
N HIS A 64 -15.28 -4.42 0.62
CA HIS A 64 -15.60 -3.87 -0.70
C HIS A 64 -15.34 -4.85 -1.85
N GLY A 65 -14.75 -6.03 -1.59
CA GLY A 65 -14.51 -7.08 -2.59
C GLY A 65 -15.70 -8.01 -2.84
N SER A 66 -16.88 -7.75 -2.23
CA SER A 66 -18.10 -8.47 -2.56
C SER A 66 -18.71 -8.00 -3.88
N PRO A 67 -19.57 -8.79 -4.55
CA PRO A 67 -20.13 -8.43 -5.85
C PRO A 67 -20.84 -7.08 -5.93
N LYS A 68 -21.46 -6.64 -4.83
CA LYS A 68 -22.12 -5.33 -4.72
C LYS A 68 -21.25 -4.27 -4.05
N GLY A 69 -20.12 -4.66 -3.46
CA GLY A 69 -19.37 -3.81 -2.56
C GLY A 69 -20.13 -3.47 -1.29
N LYS A 70 -19.45 -2.89 -0.31
CA LYS A 70 -20.09 -2.42 0.91
C LYS A 70 -20.31 -0.90 0.83
N GLY A 71 -21.54 -0.45 1.12
CA GLY A 71 -21.90 0.97 1.00
C GLY A 71 -21.77 1.51 -0.43
N GLY A 72 -22.00 0.68 -1.46
CA GLY A 72 -21.89 1.07 -2.86
C GLY A 72 -20.45 1.32 -3.34
N PHE A 73 -19.44 1.04 -2.53
CA PHE A 73 -18.05 1.04 -2.95
C PHE A 73 -17.62 -0.39 -3.25
N ARG A 74 -17.38 -0.68 -4.52
CA ARG A 74 -16.97 -1.99 -4.99
C ARG A 74 -15.52 -1.97 -5.43
N LEU A 75 -14.75 -2.92 -4.92
CA LEU A 75 -13.43 -3.27 -5.42
C LEU A 75 -13.44 -4.70 -5.95
N SER A 76 -12.54 -5.04 -6.82
CA SER A 76 -12.34 -6.44 -7.20
C SER A 76 -11.79 -7.22 -6.00
N LEU A 77 -12.15 -8.49 -5.90
CA LEU A 77 -11.70 -9.33 -4.79
C LEU A 77 -10.17 -9.44 -4.81
N ARG A 78 -9.54 -8.88 -3.76
CA ARG A 78 -8.07 -8.88 -3.59
C ARG A 78 -7.29 -8.27 -4.76
N GLY A 79 -7.88 -7.35 -5.50
CA GLY A 79 -7.22 -6.70 -6.65
C GLY A 79 -7.12 -7.59 -7.89
N PHE A 80 -8.03 -8.57 -8.03
CA PHE A 80 -8.04 -9.50 -9.15
C PHE A 80 -8.27 -8.82 -10.51
N ASP A 81 -9.11 -7.78 -10.55
CA ASP A 81 -9.46 -7.05 -11.76
C ASP A 81 -9.12 -5.57 -11.63
N LEU A 82 -7.94 -5.19 -12.13
CA LEU A 82 -7.45 -3.83 -12.06
C LEU A 82 -8.37 -2.83 -12.78
N SER A 83 -9.07 -3.26 -13.85
CA SER A 83 -9.94 -2.36 -14.62
C SER A 83 -11.17 -1.95 -13.83
N VAL A 84 -11.74 -2.87 -13.07
CA VAL A 84 -12.83 -2.61 -12.13
C VAL A 84 -12.36 -1.67 -11.02
N ASP A 85 -11.20 -1.94 -10.43
CA ASP A 85 -10.65 -1.12 -9.35
C ASP A 85 -10.33 0.30 -9.82
N GLU A 86 -9.73 0.42 -11.01
CA GLU A 86 -9.43 1.71 -11.63
C GLU A 86 -10.71 2.53 -11.88
N THR A 87 -11.71 1.92 -12.49
CA THR A 87 -13.00 2.57 -12.76
C THR A 87 -13.64 3.07 -11.46
N THR A 88 -13.67 2.22 -10.44
CA THR A 88 -14.26 2.55 -9.14
C THR A 88 -13.50 3.68 -8.41
N LEU A 89 -12.18 3.60 -8.41
CA LEU A 89 -11.34 4.57 -7.69
C LEU A 89 -11.26 5.93 -8.39
N ARG A 90 -11.36 5.95 -9.72
CA ARG A 90 -11.18 7.17 -10.51
C ARG A 90 -12.46 7.81 -11.02
N GLY A 91 -13.46 7.02 -11.36
CA GLY A 91 -14.63 7.47 -12.12
C GLY A 91 -15.93 7.54 -11.34
N GLU A 92 -16.14 6.63 -10.39
CA GLU A 92 -17.45 6.53 -9.75
C GLU A 92 -17.78 7.69 -8.81
N PHE A 93 -19.06 8.05 -8.80
CA PHE A 93 -19.68 9.04 -7.90
C PHE A 93 -18.97 10.42 -7.92
N PHE A 94 -18.64 10.92 -9.11
CA PHE A 94 -18.10 12.28 -9.29
C PHE A 94 -16.89 12.57 -8.39
N ALA A 95 -15.98 11.62 -8.32
CA ALA A 95 -14.77 11.71 -7.49
C ALA A 95 -15.04 11.90 -5.97
N ARG A 96 -16.24 11.62 -5.49
CA ARG A 96 -16.57 11.72 -4.05
C ARG A 96 -15.64 10.89 -3.16
N ARG A 97 -15.21 9.73 -3.67
CA ARG A 97 -14.32 8.83 -2.91
C ARG A 97 -12.88 9.29 -2.93
N VAL A 98 -12.48 9.94 -4.01
CA VAL A 98 -11.10 10.39 -4.23
C VAL A 98 -11.14 11.80 -4.83
N SER A 99 -10.81 12.79 -4.02
CA SER A 99 -10.74 14.18 -4.42
C SER A 99 -9.30 14.58 -4.72
N VAL A 100 -9.01 14.97 -5.96
CA VAL A 100 -7.68 15.46 -6.36
C VAL A 100 -7.46 16.90 -5.90
N LEU A 101 -8.55 17.68 -5.82
CA LEU A 101 -8.49 19.07 -5.40
C LEU A 101 -8.24 19.22 -3.90
N ASP A 102 -8.75 18.28 -3.12
CA ASP A 102 -8.53 18.20 -1.69
C ASP A 102 -8.30 16.73 -1.31
N PRO A 103 -7.06 16.23 -1.43
CA PRO A 103 -6.73 14.83 -1.18
C PRO A 103 -7.12 14.35 0.21
N ASP A 104 -6.96 15.18 1.23
CA ASP A 104 -7.22 14.82 2.62
C ASP A 104 -8.72 14.75 2.96
N SER A 105 -9.59 15.33 2.14
CA SER A 105 -11.05 15.18 2.23
C SER A 105 -11.56 13.89 1.59
N SER A 106 -10.72 13.15 0.87
CA SER A 106 -11.10 11.92 0.19
C SER A 106 -11.67 10.88 1.16
N LEU A 107 -12.86 10.33 0.86
CA LEU A 107 -13.45 9.26 1.67
C LEU A 107 -12.58 8.00 1.69
N LEU A 108 -11.76 7.78 0.67
CA LEU A 108 -10.77 6.70 0.60
C LEU A 108 -9.73 6.78 1.74
N LEU A 109 -9.46 7.98 2.24
CA LEU A 109 -8.59 8.21 3.40
C LEU A 109 -9.39 8.37 4.69
N ARG A 110 -10.39 9.24 4.70
CA ARG A 110 -11.11 9.62 5.92
C ARG A 110 -11.85 8.47 6.59
N LYS A 111 -12.47 7.57 5.79
CA LYS A 111 -13.20 6.42 6.34
C LYS A 111 -12.28 5.43 7.05
N PRO A 112 -11.23 4.90 6.43
CA PRO A 112 -10.34 3.95 7.10
C PRO A 112 -9.48 4.58 8.21
N LEU A 113 -9.30 5.91 8.23
CA LEU A 113 -8.70 6.65 9.35
C LEU A 113 -9.69 6.89 10.50
N MET A 114 -10.97 6.57 10.34
CA MET A 114 -12.06 6.87 11.30
C MET A 114 -12.29 8.37 11.53
N HIS A 115 -11.90 9.23 10.58
CA HIS A 115 -12.26 10.65 10.60
C HIS A 115 -13.74 10.89 10.26
N VAL A 116 -14.41 9.89 9.69
CA VAL A 116 -15.84 9.78 9.51
C VAL A 116 -16.27 8.33 9.77
N PRO A 117 -17.54 8.06 10.15
CA PRO A 117 -17.99 6.72 10.47
C PRO A 117 -17.67 5.69 9.38
N HIS A 118 -17.09 4.58 9.77
CA HIS A 118 -16.72 3.46 8.89
C HIS A 118 -17.04 2.13 9.56
N ALA A 119 -18.03 1.41 9.04
CA ALA A 119 -18.46 0.12 9.58
C ALA A 119 -17.37 -0.96 9.52
N GLY A 120 -16.34 -0.77 8.68
CA GLY A 120 -15.16 -1.64 8.63
C GLY A 120 -14.14 -1.40 9.73
N GLY A 121 -14.36 -0.40 10.60
CA GLY A 121 -13.41 0.04 11.62
C GLY A 121 -12.19 0.76 11.06
N GLN A 122 -11.22 1.04 11.93
CA GLN A 122 -9.97 1.65 11.52
C GLN A 122 -9.12 0.66 10.72
N ARG A 123 -8.67 1.08 9.54
CA ARG A 123 -7.85 0.29 8.62
C ARG A 123 -6.57 0.98 8.24
N LEU A 124 -6.49 2.29 8.42
CA LEU A 124 -5.30 3.09 8.22
C LEU A 124 -4.95 3.81 9.52
N HIS A 125 -3.66 4.08 9.68
CA HIS A 125 -3.16 4.98 10.70
C HIS A 125 -2.50 6.15 9.99
N SER A 126 -2.68 7.36 10.52
CA SER A 126 -1.96 8.55 10.07
C SER A 126 -0.46 8.27 10.07
N ASP A 127 0.25 8.79 9.09
CA ASP A 127 1.70 8.63 8.93
C ASP A 127 2.20 7.19 8.69
N SER A 128 1.28 6.22 8.50
CA SER A 128 1.69 4.88 8.04
C SER A 128 2.09 4.91 6.57
N VAL A 129 2.96 3.97 6.17
CA VAL A 129 3.34 3.80 4.76
C VAL A 129 2.11 3.63 3.87
N SER A 130 1.11 2.85 4.31
CA SER A 130 -0.14 2.65 3.59
C SER A 130 -0.92 3.95 3.38
N HIS A 131 -0.98 4.82 4.41
CA HIS A 131 -1.60 6.13 4.30
C HIS A 131 -0.86 7.02 3.30
N HIS A 132 0.48 7.09 3.40
CA HIS A 132 1.30 7.89 2.49
C HIS A 132 1.18 7.43 1.03
N VAL A 133 1.15 6.13 0.76
CA VAL A 133 0.94 5.60 -0.59
C VAL A 133 -0.38 6.08 -1.17
N LEU A 134 -1.49 5.86 -0.45
CA LEU A 134 -2.82 6.26 -0.94
C LEU A 134 -2.92 7.78 -1.11
N ARG A 135 -2.45 8.55 -0.13
CA ARG A 135 -2.49 10.01 -0.17
C ARG A 135 -1.66 10.56 -1.33
N ASN A 136 -0.43 10.09 -1.49
CA ASN A 136 0.47 10.57 -2.54
C ASN A 136 -0.04 10.21 -3.93
N TRP A 137 -0.65 9.04 -4.11
CA TRP A 137 -1.32 8.67 -5.36
C TRP A 137 -2.43 9.68 -5.73
N ILE A 138 -3.22 10.11 -4.73
CA ILE A 138 -4.27 11.12 -4.95
C ILE A 138 -3.64 12.47 -5.30
N VAL A 139 -2.64 12.92 -4.53
CA VAL A 139 -1.90 14.17 -4.77
C VAL A 139 -1.30 14.21 -6.18
N GLN A 140 -0.79 13.06 -6.67
CA GLN A 140 -0.24 12.93 -8.02
C GLN A 140 -1.31 12.84 -9.13
N GLY A 141 -2.59 13.05 -8.80
CA GLY A 141 -3.67 13.12 -9.78
C GLY A 141 -4.33 11.77 -10.09
N ARG A 142 -4.18 10.76 -9.23
CA ARG A 142 -4.79 9.42 -9.41
C ARG A 142 -4.38 8.77 -10.73
N GLN A 143 -3.10 8.84 -11.08
CA GLN A 143 -2.58 8.33 -12.34
C GLN A 143 -2.83 6.82 -12.48
N THR A 144 -3.06 6.38 -13.70
CA THR A 144 -3.00 4.96 -14.07
C THR A 144 -1.57 4.57 -14.40
N ASP A 145 -1.29 3.28 -14.33
CA ASP A 145 0.01 2.80 -14.76
C ASP A 145 0.16 2.91 -16.29
N SER A 146 1.33 3.29 -16.73
CA SER A 146 1.65 3.25 -18.15
C SER A 146 1.68 1.80 -18.66
N ALA A 147 1.53 1.61 -19.97
CA ALA A 147 1.59 0.29 -20.58
C ALA A 147 2.93 -0.42 -20.35
N VAL A 148 4.01 0.36 -20.13
CA VAL A 148 5.36 -0.13 -19.86
C VAL A 148 5.69 -0.22 -18.37
N ALA A 149 4.72 0.04 -17.48
CA ALA A 149 4.94 -0.07 -16.04
C ALA A 149 5.40 -1.50 -15.67
N PRO A 150 6.35 -1.63 -14.75
CA PRO A 150 6.85 -2.92 -14.30
C PRO A 150 5.72 -3.84 -13.83
N ARG A 151 5.79 -5.12 -14.19
CA ARG A 151 4.86 -6.16 -13.74
C ARG A 151 5.61 -7.17 -12.91
N CYS A 152 4.96 -7.73 -11.88
CA CYS A 152 5.49 -8.87 -11.17
C CYS A 152 5.59 -10.07 -12.14
N VAL A 153 6.80 -10.57 -12.34
CA VAL A 153 7.07 -11.71 -13.23
C VAL A 153 7.44 -12.97 -12.45
N SER A 154 7.83 -12.82 -11.18
CA SER A 154 8.15 -13.95 -10.30
C SER A 154 7.92 -13.56 -8.84
N LEU A 155 7.61 -14.55 -8.02
CA LEU A 155 7.48 -14.44 -6.58
C LEU A 155 8.38 -15.49 -5.92
N GLN A 156 9.22 -15.06 -5.00
CA GLN A 156 10.00 -15.96 -4.17
C GLN A 156 9.50 -15.87 -2.73
N ILE A 157 9.35 -17.01 -2.09
CA ILE A 157 8.87 -17.09 -0.71
C ILE A 157 10.01 -17.63 0.16
N TYR A 158 10.29 -16.96 1.26
CA TYR A 158 11.28 -17.38 2.23
C TYR A 158 10.62 -17.75 3.57
N PRO A 159 11.07 -18.84 4.20
CA PRO A 159 12.10 -19.79 3.74
C PRO A 159 11.61 -20.61 2.53
N PRO A 160 12.53 -20.97 1.60
CA PRO A 160 12.16 -21.69 0.36
C PRO A 160 11.70 -23.13 0.61
N SER A 161 12.09 -23.71 1.76
CA SER A 161 11.63 -25.00 2.22
C SER A 161 10.59 -24.84 3.31
N GLY A 162 9.56 -25.68 3.28
CA GLY A 162 8.54 -25.71 4.32
C GLY A 162 9.13 -25.84 5.72
N ARG A 163 8.55 -25.14 6.68
CA ARG A 163 8.86 -25.28 8.11
C ARG A 163 7.77 -26.05 8.79
N GLN A 164 8.16 -27.00 9.64
CA GLN A 164 7.22 -27.70 10.48
C GLN A 164 6.82 -26.79 11.65
N LEU A 165 5.53 -26.52 11.78
CA LEU A 165 4.98 -25.81 12.94
C LEU A 165 4.84 -26.78 14.11
N THR A 166 5.22 -26.36 15.30
CA THR A 166 5.05 -27.11 16.54
C THR A 166 4.13 -26.34 17.49
N ARG A 167 3.67 -27.01 18.56
CA ARG A 167 2.87 -26.32 19.58
C ARG A 167 3.65 -25.19 20.28
N GLN A 168 4.98 -25.32 20.39
CA GLN A 168 5.84 -24.31 20.98
C GLN A 168 6.18 -23.17 19.99
N ALA A 169 6.13 -23.46 18.67
CA ALA A 169 6.36 -22.49 17.60
C ALA A 169 5.23 -22.55 16.57
N PRO A 170 4.02 -22.05 16.92
CA PRO A 170 2.83 -22.22 16.10
C PRO A 170 2.76 -21.26 14.91
N ASN A 171 3.64 -20.27 14.85
CA ASN A 171 3.59 -19.20 13.82
C ASN A 171 4.84 -19.23 12.96
N GLN A 172 4.66 -18.95 11.67
CA GLN A 172 5.72 -18.74 10.70
C GLN A 172 5.45 -17.46 9.92
N GLN A 173 6.44 -16.58 9.89
CA GLN A 173 6.42 -15.43 9.00
C GLN A 173 7.06 -15.83 7.68
N PHE A 174 6.39 -15.48 6.58
CA PHE A 174 6.93 -15.56 5.23
C PHE A 174 7.27 -14.15 4.73
N VAL A 175 8.34 -14.06 3.97
CA VAL A 175 8.85 -12.81 3.38
C VAL A 175 8.97 -12.98 1.88
#